data_856f28601a13f00a5bf5326ac12db84f
#
_entry.id   856f28601a13f00a5bf5326ac12db84f
#
_cell.length_a   1.000
_cell.length_b   1.000
_cell.length_c   1.000
_cell.angle_alpha   90.00
_cell.angle_beta   90.00
_cell.angle_gamma   90.00
#
_symmetry.space_group_name_H-M   'P 1'
#
loop_
_entity.id
_entity.type
_entity.pdbx_description
1 polymer ?
#
loop_
_entity_poly.entity_id
_entity_poly.type
_entity_poly.pdbx_seq_one_letter_code
_entity_poly.pdbx_strand_id
1 'polypeptide(L)'
;MQRLVAVIAQQFDEHPGNYLAFFSSFAYLKSAAALLAEGRPDIPQWRQEPRMGTDARAEFLARFRPEGQGVGFAVLGGVFAEGVDLPGSLLIGAFIATLGLIPVSVTQDHFQARLDKLFGAGHGYADLVPAMQRVVQAAGRVLRTPEDRGWLWLLDDRYRRAEVVELLPAWWQLDAARQPGASPP
;
A
#
# COMPACT_ATOMS: atom_id res chain seq x y z
N MET A 1 -2.82 13.73 -4.35
CA MET A 1 -1.57 13.21 -4.88
C MET A 1 -0.34 13.93 -4.32
N GLN A 2 -0.24 15.25 -4.38
CA GLN A 2 0.92 16.00 -3.81
C GLN A 2 1.22 15.65 -2.34
N ARG A 3 0.18 15.57 -1.49
CA ARG A 3 0.34 15.16 -0.07
C ARG A 3 0.93 13.75 0.08
N LEU A 4 0.51 12.82 -0.77
CA LEU A 4 1.01 11.44 -0.76
C LEU A 4 2.50 11.41 -1.08
N VAL A 5 2.92 12.09 -2.14
CA VAL A 5 4.33 12.18 -2.54
C VAL A 5 5.17 12.89 -1.48
N ALA A 6 4.62 13.93 -0.83
CA ALA A 6 5.29 14.61 0.29
C ALA A 6 5.50 13.68 1.49
N VAL A 7 4.52 12.81 1.83
CA VAL A 7 4.69 11.80 2.89
C VAL A 7 5.79 10.80 2.53
N ILE A 8 5.82 10.32 1.29
CA ILE A 8 6.88 9.40 0.82
C ILE A 8 8.25 10.05 0.96
N ALA A 9 8.39 11.28 0.49
CA ALA A 9 9.65 12.02 0.54
C ALA A 9 10.10 12.28 1.98
N GLN A 10 9.20 12.75 2.84
CA GLN A 10 9.49 13.00 4.25
C GLN A 10 9.92 11.72 4.97
N GLN A 11 9.17 10.62 4.80
CA GLN A 11 9.52 9.34 5.43
C GLN A 11 10.88 8.84 4.97
N PHE A 12 11.20 9.02 3.68
CA PHE A 12 12.49 8.64 3.13
C PHE A 12 13.64 9.47 3.71
N ASP A 13 13.43 10.77 3.93
CA ASP A 13 14.43 11.65 4.56
C ASP A 13 14.67 11.30 6.04
N GLU A 14 13.59 11.01 6.78
CA GLU A 14 13.68 10.65 8.20
C GLU A 14 14.29 9.26 8.40
N HIS A 15 13.97 8.32 7.51
CA HIS A 15 14.39 6.92 7.60
C HIS A 15 14.75 6.38 6.22
N PRO A 16 15.97 6.68 5.72
CA PRO A 16 16.42 6.16 4.43
C PRO A 16 16.45 4.64 4.39
N GLY A 17 15.87 4.04 3.34
CA GLY A 17 15.80 2.58 3.18
C GLY A 17 14.91 2.16 2.03
N ASN A 18 14.56 0.89 2.00
CA ASN A 18 13.72 0.33 0.94
C ASN A 18 12.24 0.36 1.34
N TYR A 19 11.42 0.86 0.44
CA TYR A 19 9.97 0.98 0.60
C TYR A 19 9.20 0.39 -0.57
N LEU A 20 7.99 -0.12 -0.31
CA LEU A 20 6.98 -0.44 -1.32
C LEU A 20 5.81 0.54 -1.21
N ALA A 21 5.39 1.11 -2.33
CA ALA A 21 4.22 1.98 -2.42
C ALA A 21 3.15 1.31 -3.30
N PHE A 22 1.97 1.03 -2.71
CA PHE A 22 0.87 0.31 -3.36
C PHE A 22 -0.25 1.25 -3.78
N PHE A 23 -0.70 1.11 -5.02
CA PHE A 23 -1.71 1.95 -5.67
C PHE A 23 -2.87 1.11 -6.21
N SER A 24 -4.04 1.73 -6.42
CA SER A 24 -5.22 1.04 -6.96
C SER A 24 -5.13 0.73 -8.45
N SER A 25 -4.24 1.39 -9.19
CA SER A 25 -4.12 1.21 -10.64
C SER A 25 -2.75 1.63 -11.16
N PHE A 26 -2.38 1.14 -12.35
CA PHE A 26 -1.17 1.57 -13.05
C PHE A 26 -1.18 3.07 -13.42
N ALA A 27 -2.34 3.63 -13.73
CA ALA A 27 -2.45 5.05 -14.01
C ALA A 27 -2.12 5.90 -12.78
N TYR A 28 -2.66 5.54 -11.62
CA TYR A 28 -2.39 6.22 -10.35
C TYR A 28 -0.91 6.07 -9.95
N LEU A 29 -0.37 4.86 -10.04
CA LEU A 29 1.04 4.56 -9.81
C LEU A 29 1.96 5.44 -10.67
N LYS A 30 1.72 5.49 -11.99
CA LYS A 30 2.53 6.29 -12.93
C LYS A 30 2.51 7.77 -12.58
N SER A 31 1.34 8.31 -12.25
CA SER A 31 1.20 9.72 -11.88
C SER A 31 1.94 10.04 -10.57
N ALA A 32 1.88 9.16 -9.58
CA ALA A 32 2.58 9.35 -8.32
C ALA A 32 4.10 9.25 -8.49
N ALA A 33 4.57 8.26 -9.26
CA ALA A 33 6.00 8.09 -9.56
C ALA A 33 6.57 9.27 -10.36
N ALA A 34 5.83 9.80 -11.34
CA ALA A 34 6.24 10.98 -12.09
C ALA A 34 6.37 12.21 -11.19
N LEU A 35 5.39 12.42 -10.31
CA LEU A 35 5.40 13.55 -9.38
C LEU A 35 6.55 13.44 -8.35
N LEU A 36 6.87 12.23 -7.87
CA LEU A 36 8.03 12.02 -7.01
C LEU A 36 9.33 12.30 -7.76
N ALA A 37 9.47 11.81 -9.00
CA ALA A 37 10.66 12.03 -9.82
C ALA A 37 10.89 13.53 -10.13
N GLU A 38 9.83 14.28 -10.35
CA GLU A 38 9.89 15.73 -10.58
C GLU A 38 10.32 16.49 -9.32
N GLY A 39 9.72 16.19 -8.17
CA GLY A 39 9.99 16.89 -6.91
C GLY A 39 11.22 16.40 -6.16
N ARG A 40 11.58 15.13 -6.32
CA ARG A 40 12.68 14.45 -5.60
C ARG A 40 13.42 13.47 -6.51
N PRO A 41 14.17 13.99 -7.49
CA PRO A 41 14.97 13.16 -8.41
C PRO A 41 16.12 12.40 -7.71
N ASP A 42 16.46 12.79 -6.49
CA ASP A 42 17.45 12.15 -5.64
C ASP A 42 16.99 10.84 -5.02
N ILE A 43 15.66 10.61 -4.90
CA ILE A 43 15.11 9.36 -4.37
C ILE A 43 15.07 8.29 -5.47
N PRO A 44 15.86 7.20 -5.34
CA PRO A 44 15.80 6.11 -6.31
C PRO A 44 14.41 5.49 -6.32
N GLN A 45 13.85 5.31 -7.52
CA GLN A 45 12.53 4.71 -7.66
C GLN A 45 12.48 3.74 -8.83
N TRP A 46 11.65 2.72 -8.71
CA TRP A 46 11.34 1.77 -9.77
C TRP A 46 9.87 1.37 -9.68
N ARG A 47 9.29 0.94 -10.78
CA ARG A 47 7.87 0.72 -10.85
C ARG A 47 7.49 -0.59 -11.52
N GLN A 48 6.40 -1.14 -11.09
CA GLN A 48 5.75 -2.24 -11.76
C GLN A 48 5.17 -1.77 -13.07
N GLU A 49 5.45 -2.51 -14.15
CA GLU A 49 4.81 -2.31 -15.45
C GLU A 49 3.71 -3.37 -15.67
N PRO A 50 2.69 -3.06 -16.49
CA PRO A 50 1.68 -4.04 -16.87
C PRO A 50 2.32 -5.25 -17.56
N ARG A 51 1.85 -6.46 -17.24
CA ARG A 51 2.26 -7.71 -17.89
C ARG A 51 3.77 -8.02 -17.78
N MET A 52 4.41 -7.63 -16.67
CA MET A 52 5.80 -8.02 -16.42
C MET A 52 5.96 -9.54 -16.46
N GLY A 53 6.91 -10.02 -17.28
CA GLY A 53 7.36 -11.40 -17.27
C GLY A 53 8.18 -11.76 -16.04
N THR A 54 8.58 -13.02 -15.93
CA THR A 54 9.32 -13.55 -14.76
C THR A 54 10.62 -12.78 -14.52
N ASP A 55 11.39 -12.52 -15.58
CA ASP A 55 12.69 -11.85 -15.48
C ASP A 55 12.54 -10.40 -15.01
N ALA A 56 11.60 -9.66 -15.59
CA ALA A 56 11.32 -8.27 -15.18
C ALA A 56 10.83 -8.19 -13.71
N ARG A 57 10.08 -9.21 -13.22
CA ARG A 57 9.71 -9.31 -11.79
C ARG A 57 10.94 -9.56 -10.92
N ALA A 58 11.82 -10.45 -11.34
CA ALA A 58 13.06 -10.73 -10.63
C ALA A 58 13.95 -9.48 -10.57
N GLU A 59 14.08 -8.72 -11.65
CA GLU A 59 14.80 -7.44 -11.66
C GLU A 59 14.19 -6.41 -10.73
N PHE A 60 12.85 -6.31 -10.68
CA PHE A 60 12.15 -5.42 -9.76
C PHE A 60 12.52 -5.76 -8.31
N LEU A 61 12.49 -7.05 -7.96
CA LEU A 61 12.80 -7.53 -6.61
C LEU A 61 14.29 -7.41 -6.27
N ALA A 62 15.18 -7.61 -7.23
CA ALA A 62 16.62 -7.51 -7.05
C ALA A 62 17.10 -6.09 -6.67
N ARG A 63 16.24 -5.07 -6.81
CA ARG A 63 16.52 -3.70 -6.35
C ARG A 63 16.42 -3.53 -4.85
N PHE A 64 15.67 -4.41 -4.17
CA PHE A 64 15.60 -4.46 -2.71
C PHE A 64 16.83 -5.17 -2.16
N ARG A 65 17.86 -4.43 -1.80
CA ARG A 65 19.14 -4.95 -1.27
C ARG A 65 19.27 -4.57 0.20
N PRO A 66 20.01 -5.34 0.99
CA PRO A 66 20.46 -4.88 2.29
C PRO A 66 21.16 -3.52 2.13
N GLU A 67 20.86 -2.56 3.01
CA GLU A 67 21.38 -1.19 2.93
C GLU A 67 21.00 -0.41 1.65
N GLY A 68 20.14 -0.99 0.81
CA GLY A 68 19.56 -0.31 -0.34
C GLY A 68 18.62 0.80 0.10
N GLN A 69 18.43 1.79 -0.78
CA GLN A 69 17.54 2.92 -0.54
C GLN A 69 16.73 3.19 -1.80
N GLY A 70 15.40 3.29 -1.65
CA GLY A 70 14.52 3.64 -2.73
C GLY A 70 13.10 3.17 -2.54
N VAL A 71 12.25 3.50 -3.49
CA VAL A 71 10.83 3.22 -3.45
C VAL A 71 10.39 2.42 -4.68
N GLY A 72 9.92 1.21 -4.44
CA GLY A 72 9.26 0.39 -5.47
C GLY A 72 7.77 0.72 -5.52
N PHE A 73 7.26 1.06 -6.70
CA PHE A 73 5.85 1.35 -6.93
C PHE A 73 5.15 0.13 -7.51
N ALA A 74 4.07 -0.33 -6.88
CA ALA A 74 3.33 -1.52 -7.29
C ALA A 74 1.81 -1.30 -7.23
N VAL A 75 1.05 -2.16 -7.88
CA VAL A 75 -0.41 -2.18 -7.79
C VAL A 75 -0.82 -3.13 -6.67
N LEU A 76 -1.73 -2.67 -5.80
CA LEU A 76 -2.29 -3.48 -4.72
C LEU A 76 -3.12 -4.65 -5.29
N GLY A 77 -2.94 -5.86 -4.73
CA GLY A 77 -3.52 -7.08 -5.28
C GLY A 77 -2.81 -7.59 -6.54
N GLY A 78 -1.68 -6.98 -6.92
CA GLY A 78 -0.80 -7.46 -7.97
C GLY A 78 0.27 -8.42 -7.44
N VAL A 79 1.12 -8.90 -8.36
CA VAL A 79 2.15 -9.91 -8.08
C VAL A 79 3.16 -9.54 -6.99
N PHE A 80 3.31 -8.26 -6.69
CA PHE A 80 4.20 -7.77 -5.62
C PHE A 80 3.50 -7.55 -4.27
N ALA A 81 2.17 -7.57 -4.24
CA ALA A 81 1.40 -7.60 -3.00
C ALA A 81 1.29 -9.02 -2.43
N GLU A 82 1.42 -10.04 -3.31
CA GLU A 82 1.31 -11.45 -2.96
C GLU A 82 2.62 -12.19 -3.31
N GLY A 83 3.07 -13.11 -2.46
CA GLY A 83 4.19 -14.02 -2.78
C GLY A 83 5.61 -13.41 -2.79
N VAL A 84 5.79 -12.16 -2.40
CA VAL A 84 7.11 -11.52 -2.28
C VAL A 84 7.64 -11.68 -0.86
N ASP A 85 8.88 -12.13 -0.73
CA ASP A 85 9.58 -12.26 0.54
C ASP A 85 10.77 -11.30 0.59
N LEU A 86 10.63 -10.23 1.40
CA LEU A 86 11.64 -9.19 1.61
C LEU A 86 11.88 -8.99 3.12
N PRO A 87 12.58 -9.91 3.78
CA PRO A 87 12.77 -9.87 5.23
C PRO A 87 13.71 -8.74 5.68
N GLY A 88 13.45 -8.23 6.88
CA GLY A 88 14.34 -7.30 7.58
C GLY A 88 14.63 -6.02 6.79
N SER A 89 15.91 -5.69 6.64
CA SER A 89 16.35 -4.46 5.95
C SER A 89 16.07 -4.43 4.44
N LEU A 90 15.67 -5.55 3.84
CA LEU A 90 15.25 -5.56 2.43
C LEU A 90 13.98 -4.74 2.19
N LEU A 91 13.10 -4.59 3.20
CA LEU A 91 11.90 -3.76 3.13
C LEU A 91 11.57 -3.21 4.52
N ILE A 92 11.85 -1.94 4.75
CA ILE A 92 11.64 -1.30 6.06
C ILE A 92 10.28 -0.62 6.19
N GLY A 93 9.55 -0.43 5.10
CA GLY A 93 8.24 0.18 5.18
C GLY A 93 7.40 0.05 3.92
N ALA A 94 6.12 0.34 4.06
CA ALA A 94 5.17 0.37 2.96
C ALA A 94 4.22 1.57 3.03
N PHE A 95 3.85 2.07 1.86
CA PHE A 95 2.82 3.09 1.66
C PHE A 95 1.64 2.45 0.93
N ILE A 96 0.44 2.51 1.49
CA ILE A 96 -0.77 1.98 0.88
C ILE A 96 -1.70 3.14 0.53
N ALA A 97 -1.65 3.57 -0.73
CA ALA A 97 -2.36 4.74 -1.25
C ALA A 97 -3.76 4.39 -1.81
N THR A 98 -4.42 3.42 -1.21
CA THR A 98 -5.76 2.95 -1.62
C THR A 98 -6.37 2.07 -0.55
N LEU A 99 -7.70 2.02 -0.50
CA LEU A 99 -8.43 1.07 0.36
C LEU A 99 -8.53 -0.35 -0.26
N GLY A 100 -7.98 -0.57 -1.45
CA GLY A 100 -8.01 -1.89 -2.09
C GLY A 100 -9.35 -2.27 -2.72
N LEU A 101 -10.33 -1.35 -2.77
CA LEU A 101 -11.59 -1.59 -3.45
C LEU A 101 -11.37 -1.77 -4.95
N ILE A 102 -11.96 -2.81 -5.51
CA ILE A 102 -12.00 -3.02 -6.97
C ILE A 102 -13.03 -2.07 -7.56
N PRO A 103 -12.79 -1.46 -8.74
CA PRO A 103 -13.82 -0.72 -9.44
C PRO A 103 -15.04 -1.60 -9.67
N VAL A 104 -16.22 -1.07 -9.37
CA VAL A 104 -17.50 -1.78 -9.51
C VAL A 104 -17.64 -2.29 -10.95
N SER A 105 -17.84 -3.60 -11.10
CA SER A 105 -18.20 -4.23 -12.38
C SER A 105 -19.65 -4.71 -12.31
N VAL A 106 -20.32 -4.74 -13.44
CA VAL A 106 -21.74 -5.15 -13.57
C VAL A 106 -22.01 -6.55 -12.96
N THR A 107 -20.99 -7.42 -12.95
CA THR A 107 -21.07 -8.75 -12.33
C THR A 107 -21.07 -8.70 -10.80
N GLN A 108 -20.46 -7.68 -10.24
CA GLN A 108 -20.35 -7.48 -8.79
C GLN A 108 -21.65 -6.95 -8.18
N ASP A 109 -22.39 -6.10 -8.91
CA ASP A 109 -23.69 -5.60 -8.50
C ASP A 109 -24.73 -6.72 -8.28
N HIS A 110 -24.71 -7.75 -9.12
CA HIS A 110 -25.60 -8.93 -8.97
C HIS A 110 -25.23 -9.81 -7.77
N PHE A 111 -23.94 -9.93 -7.48
CA PHE A 111 -23.46 -10.70 -6.33
C PHE A 111 -23.74 -9.96 -5.02
N GLN A 112 -23.51 -8.65 -4.98
CA GLN A 112 -23.86 -7.79 -3.85
C GLN A 112 -25.34 -7.81 -3.52
N ALA A 113 -26.20 -7.61 -4.52
CA ALA A 113 -27.67 -7.64 -4.33
C ALA A 113 -28.16 -8.99 -3.79
N ARG A 114 -27.45 -10.09 -4.09
CA ARG A 114 -27.76 -11.42 -3.57
C ARG A 114 -27.30 -11.59 -2.12
N LEU A 115 -26.12 -11.08 -1.77
CA LEU A 115 -25.59 -11.09 -0.40
C LEU A 115 -26.43 -10.21 0.53
N ASP A 116 -26.87 -9.01 0.08
CA ASP A 116 -27.74 -8.13 0.84
C ASP A 116 -29.08 -8.78 1.17
N LYS A 117 -29.64 -9.55 0.24
CA LYS A 117 -30.88 -10.31 0.46
C LYS A 117 -30.72 -11.47 1.43
N LEU A 118 -29.53 -12.10 1.48
CA LEU A 118 -29.28 -13.28 2.30
C LEU A 118 -28.81 -12.96 3.72
N PHE A 119 -28.07 -11.87 3.90
CA PHE A 119 -27.38 -11.57 5.16
C PHE A 119 -27.75 -10.22 5.78
N GLY A 120 -28.54 -9.38 5.10
CA GLY A 120 -28.97 -8.07 5.62
C GLY A 120 -27.82 -7.10 5.91
N ALA A 121 -26.60 -7.42 5.44
CA ALA A 121 -25.42 -6.59 5.63
C ALA A 121 -25.32 -5.63 4.43
N GLY A 122 -25.47 -4.34 4.70
CA GLY A 122 -25.46 -3.29 3.70
C GLY A 122 -24.27 -3.34 2.74
N HIS A 123 -24.44 -2.75 1.59
CA HIS A 123 -23.53 -2.67 0.42
C HIS A 123 -22.02 -2.48 0.68
N GLY A 124 -21.62 -2.07 1.88
CA GLY A 124 -20.25 -1.79 2.23
C GLY A 124 -19.39 -3.00 2.63
N TYR A 125 -19.98 -4.02 3.25
CA TYR A 125 -19.21 -5.09 3.90
C TYR A 125 -18.68 -6.14 2.93
N ALA A 126 -19.43 -6.46 1.88
CA ALA A 126 -19.05 -7.49 0.92
C ALA A 126 -17.81 -7.13 0.08
N ASP A 127 -17.59 -5.83 -0.18
CA ASP A 127 -16.42 -5.35 -0.92
C ASP A 127 -15.31 -4.90 0.02
N LEU A 128 -15.67 -4.42 1.21
CA LEU A 128 -14.71 -3.86 2.16
C LEU A 128 -13.81 -4.94 2.76
N VAL A 129 -14.37 -6.09 3.16
CA VAL A 129 -13.59 -7.18 3.76
C VAL A 129 -12.50 -7.72 2.82
N PRO A 130 -12.80 -8.10 1.55
CA PRO A 130 -11.76 -8.52 0.62
C PRO A 130 -10.75 -7.41 0.29
N ALA A 131 -11.19 -6.15 0.27
CA ALA A 131 -10.31 -5.01 0.07
C ALA A 131 -9.32 -4.88 1.22
N MET A 132 -9.80 -4.94 2.46
CA MET A 132 -8.96 -4.88 3.65
C MET A 132 -8.03 -6.07 3.79
N GLN A 133 -8.44 -7.27 3.37
CA GLN A 133 -7.56 -8.43 3.30
C GLN A 133 -6.34 -8.18 2.40
N ARG A 134 -6.53 -7.55 1.22
CA ARG A 134 -5.39 -7.16 0.35
C ARG A 134 -4.48 -6.15 1.00
N VAL A 135 -5.05 -5.18 1.72
CA VAL A 135 -4.28 -4.17 2.49
C VAL A 135 -3.43 -4.87 3.55
N VAL A 136 -4.03 -5.75 4.34
CA VAL A 136 -3.33 -6.50 5.41
C VAL A 136 -2.26 -7.43 4.82
N GLN A 137 -2.53 -8.09 3.69
CA GLN A 137 -1.56 -8.92 2.98
C GLN A 137 -0.36 -8.10 2.48
N ALA A 138 -0.60 -6.92 1.90
CA ALA A 138 0.46 -6.03 1.44
C ALA A 138 1.28 -5.47 2.60
N ALA A 139 0.63 -5.05 3.69
CA ALA A 139 1.29 -4.61 4.92
C ALA A 139 2.10 -5.74 5.58
N GLY A 140 1.61 -6.98 5.50
CA GLY A 140 2.29 -8.19 5.96
C GLY A 140 3.61 -8.48 5.24
N ARG A 141 4.01 -7.70 4.25
CA ARG A 141 5.38 -7.75 3.69
C ARG A 141 6.39 -7.09 4.61
N VAL A 142 5.95 -6.12 5.40
CA VAL A 142 6.75 -5.37 6.38
C VAL A 142 6.48 -5.88 7.80
N LEU A 143 5.19 -6.03 8.16
CA LEU A 143 4.73 -6.39 9.49
C LEU A 143 4.05 -7.76 9.44
N ARG A 144 4.79 -8.84 9.68
CA ARG A 144 4.31 -10.24 9.63
C ARG A 144 3.84 -10.73 10.97
N THR A 145 4.54 -10.30 12.01
CA THR A 145 4.30 -10.68 13.40
C THR A 145 4.21 -9.45 14.29
N PRO A 146 3.65 -9.55 15.51
CA PRO A 146 3.60 -8.43 16.46
C PRO A 146 5.00 -7.92 16.88
N GLU A 147 6.03 -8.73 16.71
CA GLU A 147 7.42 -8.40 17.04
C GLU A 147 8.13 -7.63 15.94
N ASP A 148 7.63 -7.68 14.71
CA ASP A 148 8.22 -6.96 13.58
C ASP A 148 8.17 -5.45 13.79
N ARG A 149 9.15 -4.77 13.27
CA ARG A 149 9.24 -3.31 13.26
C ARG A 149 9.37 -2.81 11.85
N GLY A 150 8.57 -1.80 11.52
CA GLY A 150 8.61 -1.18 10.20
C GLY A 150 7.59 -0.06 10.11
N TRP A 151 7.65 0.68 9.01
CA TRP A 151 6.80 1.84 8.76
C TRP A 151 5.64 1.46 7.83
N LEU A 152 4.41 1.70 8.29
CA LEU A 152 3.23 1.47 7.47
C LEU A 152 2.42 2.76 7.38
N TRP A 153 2.27 3.29 6.17
CA TRP A 153 1.49 4.48 5.88
C TRP A 153 0.21 4.13 5.13
N LEU A 154 -0.94 4.36 5.75
CA LEU A 154 -2.26 4.18 5.16
C LEU A 154 -2.74 5.53 4.62
N LEU A 155 -2.59 5.77 3.33
CA LEU A 155 -2.71 7.08 2.68
C LEU A 155 -4.04 7.25 1.91
N ASP A 156 -5.16 6.95 2.59
CA ASP A 156 -6.51 7.14 2.07
C ASP A 156 -7.41 7.60 3.22
N ASP A 157 -8.21 8.65 3.02
CA ASP A 157 -9.05 9.21 4.08
C ASP A 157 -10.08 8.22 4.63
N ARG A 158 -10.43 7.20 3.84
CA ARG A 158 -11.35 6.14 4.25
C ARG A 158 -10.80 5.25 5.37
N TYR A 159 -9.50 5.21 5.60
CA TYR A 159 -8.90 4.50 6.75
C TYR A 159 -9.28 5.09 8.11
N ARG A 160 -9.88 6.29 8.14
CA ARG A 160 -10.41 6.92 9.37
C ARG A 160 -11.82 6.47 9.74
N ARG A 161 -12.50 5.73 8.86
CA ARG A 161 -13.85 5.25 9.11
C ARG A 161 -13.81 4.11 10.13
N ALA A 162 -14.74 4.12 11.10
CA ALA A 162 -14.78 3.11 12.16
C ALA A 162 -14.85 1.69 11.61
N GLU A 163 -15.70 1.46 10.61
CA GLU A 163 -15.87 0.16 9.95
C GLU A 163 -14.60 -0.33 9.22
N VAL A 164 -13.70 0.57 8.83
CA VAL A 164 -12.40 0.22 8.23
C VAL A 164 -11.38 -0.09 9.31
N VAL A 165 -11.35 0.72 10.36
CA VAL A 165 -10.42 0.54 11.49
C VAL A 165 -10.67 -0.80 12.19
N GLU A 166 -11.92 -1.21 12.36
CA GLU A 166 -12.31 -2.50 12.95
C GLU A 166 -11.80 -3.73 12.18
N LEU A 167 -11.51 -3.56 10.88
CA LEU A 167 -10.97 -4.63 10.03
C LEU A 167 -9.43 -4.68 10.00
N LEU A 168 -8.76 -3.73 10.62
CA LEU A 168 -7.31 -3.75 10.77
C LEU A 168 -6.89 -4.68 11.90
N PRO A 169 -5.71 -5.30 11.84
CA PRO A 169 -5.21 -6.12 12.93
C PRO A 169 -5.14 -5.34 14.25
N ALA A 170 -5.72 -5.89 15.33
CA ALA A 170 -5.80 -5.22 16.62
C ALA A 170 -4.44 -4.89 17.26
N TRP A 171 -3.37 -5.54 16.83
CA TRP A 171 -2.01 -5.29 17.31
C TRP A 171 -1.28 -4.17 16.55
N TRP A 172 -1.88 -3.62 15.46
CA TRP A 172 -1.33 -2.44 14.81
C TRP A 172 -1.54 -1.22 15.72
N GLN A 173 -0.46 -0.51 15.99
CA GLN A 173 -0.51 0.76 16.70
C GLN A 173 -0.77 1.86 15.68
N LEU A 174 -2.01 2.33 15.62
CA LEU A 174 -2.42 3.38 14.70
C LEU A 174 -2.17 4.75 15.33
N ASP A 175 -1.17 5.46 14.80
CA ASP A 175 -1.00 6.88 15.11
C ASP A 175 -1.96 7.71 14.24
N ALA A 176 -2.79 8.54 14.90
CA ALA A 176 -3.64 9.47 14.19
C ALA A 176 -2.78 10.51 13.45
N ALA A 177 -2.59 10.25 12.16
CA ALA A 177 -2.05 11.15 11.13
C ALA A 177 -0.95 12.13 11.58
N ARG A 178 0.30 11.78 11.48
CA ARG A 178 1.36 12.75 11.22
C ARG A 178 0.98 13.50 9.93
N GLN A 179 0.57 14.75 10.08
CA GLN A 179 0.46 15.63 8.91
C GLN A 179 1.89 15.99 8.48
N PRO A 180 2.19 16.04 7.17
CA PRO A 180 3.45 16.55 6.68
C PRO A 180 3.70 17.93 7.30
N GLY A 181 4.81 18.11 8.02
CA GLY A 181 5.15 19.37 8.69
C GLY A 181 4.77 19.48 10.17
N ALA A 182 4.16 18.48 10.79
CA ALA A 182 4.01 18.46 12.25
C ALA A 182 5.29 17.90 12.89
N SER A 183 5.94 18.71 13.72
CA SER A 183 7.04 18.26 14.56
C SER A 183 6.58 17.13 15.50
N PRO A 184 7.43 16.12 15.79
CA PRO A 184 7.09 15.10 16.78
C PRO A 184 6.87 15.73 18.16
N PRO A 185 6.00 15.14 18.98
CA PRO A 185 5.78 15.57 20.36
C PRO A 185 7.03 15.44 21.22
#